data_c2720138dec53b937f121596a0ab8ad3
#
_entry.id   c2720138dec53b937f121596a0ab8ad3
#
_cell.length_a   1.000
_cell.length_b   1.000
_cell.length_c   1.000
_cell.angle_alpha   90.00
_cell.angle_beta   90.00
_cell.angle_gamma   90.00
#
_symmetry.space_group_name_H-M   'P 1'
#
loop_
_entity.id
_entity.type
_entity.pdbx_description
1 polymer ?
#
loop_
_entity_poly.entity_id
_entity_poly.type
_entity_poly.pdbx_seq_one_letter_code
_entity_poly.pdbx_strand_id
1 'polypeptide(L)'
;RQVGVPRIVVFLNKVDIADLELLDLIEMELRELLTKYEFPGDEIPIIRGSALQALEAGADPNAKIDDPRFNCIFELMDAIDSYIPTPIRDTDKPFLMPVEDVFSITGRGTVGTGRVERGVIHVNEEVEIVGFGLQKKTICTGIEMFRKLLDEGRAGDNVGLLLRGIDKKELERGMVIAKPGTITPHHKFNAKVYVLSKEEGGRHTPFFSGYRPQFYFRTTDVTGILNLPAGVEMVMPGDNVDNLIIELITPVA
;
A
#
# COMPACT_ATOMS: atom_id res chain seq x y z
N ARG A 1 -0.28 -12.65 1.03
CA ARG A 1 -1.18 -13.18 0.00
C ARG A 1 -2.47 -12.36 -0.10
N GLN A 2 -3.15 -12.09 1.01
CA GLN A 2 -4.43 -11.35 1.03
C GLN A 2 -4.35 -9.95 0.39
N VAL A 3 -3.24 -9.25 0.56
CA VAL A 3 -3.01 -7.93 -0.05
C VAL A 3 -2.44 -7.99 -1.48
N GLY A 4 -2.38 -9.18 -2.08
CA GLY A 4 -1.97 -9.35 -3.48
C GLY A 4 -0.48 -9.17 -3.75
N VAL A 5 0.39 -9.42 -2.76
CA VAL A 5 1.85 -9.39 -2.97
C VAL A 5 2.24 -10.44 -4.04
N PRO A 6 2.81 -10.02 -5.19
CA PRO A 6 3.07 -10.94 -6.30
C PRO A 6 4.35 -11.76 -6.12
N ARG A 7 5.37 -11.20 -5.50
CA ARG A 7 6.70 -11.80 -5.32
C ARG A 7 7.30 -11.44 -3.97
N ILE A 8 8.16 -12.33 -3.44
CA ILE A 8 8.84 -12.18 -2.16
C ILE A 8 10.32 -12.51 -2.36
N VAL A 9 11.20 -11.71 -1.76
CA VAL A 9 12.62 -12.03 -1.56
C VAL A 9 12.85 -12.08 -0.06
N VAL A 10 13.60 -13.05 0.42
CA VAL A 10 13.84 -13.25 1.85
C VAL A 10 15.27 -12.91 2.20
N PHE A 11 15.47 -12.16 3.29
CA PHE A 11 16.78 -11.92 3.88
C PHE A 11 16.83 -12.53 5.28
N LEU A 12 17.58 -13.62 5.45
CA LEU A 12 17.86 -14.24 6.75
C LEU A 12 18.94 -13.43 7.47
N ASN A 13 18.49 -12.56 8.35
CA ASN A 13 19.38 -11.64 9.08
C ASN A 13 20.00 -12.32 10.30
N LYS A 14 21.07 -11.71 10.83
CA LYS A 14 21.76 -12.09 12.07
C LYS A 14 22.51 -13.43 11.99
N VAL A 15 23.02 -13.78 10.80
CA VAL A 15 23.77 -15.03 10.62
C VAL A 15 25.11 -15.04 11.37
N ASP A 16 25.61 -13.87 11.78
CA ASP A 16 26.81 -13.70 12.57
C ASP A 16 26.74 -14.29 13.99
N ILE A 17 25.53 -14.47 14.52
CA ILE A 17 25.29 -15.02 15.87
C ILE A 17 24.47 -16.33 15.84
N ALA A 18 24.10 -16.81 14.67
CA ALA A 18 23.26 -18.00 14.50
C ALA A 18 24.12 -19.25 14.26
N ASP A 19 23.59 -20.40 14.70
CA ASP A 19 24.15 -21.70 14.37
C ASP A 19 23.83 -22.04 12.90
N LEU A 20 24.85 -22.52 12.16
CA LEU A 20 24.70 -22.86 10.74
C LEU A 20 23.69 -23.97 10.50
N GLU A 21 23.64 -25.02 11.36
CA GLU A 21 22.66 -26.11 11.24
C GLU A 21 21.23 -25.59 11.46
N LEU A 22 21.07 -24.63 12.36
CA LEU A 22 19.77 -23.99 12.62
C LEU A 22 19.33 -23.11 11.43
N LEU A 23 20.27 -22.44 10.74
CA LEU A 23 19.95 -21.64 9.56
C LEU A 23 19.40 -22.49 8.42
N ASP A 24 19.97 -23.68 8.20
CA ASP A 24 19.50 -24.61 7.18
C ASP A 24 18.08 -25.11 7.48
N LEU A 25 17.80 -25.41 8.75
CA LEU A 25 16.47 -25.81 9.18
C LEU A 25 15.44 -24.67 9.01
N ILE A 26 15.79 -23.46 9.40
CA ILE A 26 14.92 -22.29 9.25
C ILE A 26 14.64 -22.01 7.77
N GLU A 27 15.62 -22.14 6.89
CA GLU A 27 15.42 -21.95 5.46
C GLU A 27 14.44 -22.99 4.90
N MET A 28 14.55 -24.24 5.31
CA MET A 28 13.64 -25.31 4.89
C MET A 28 12.21 -25.03 5.38
N GLU A 29 12.04 -24.70 6.65
CA GLU A 29 10.72 -24.35 7.20
C GLU A 29 10.10 -23.11 6.52
N LEU A 30 10.92 -22.11 6.17
CA LEU A 30 10.48 -20.93 5.42
C LEU A 30 9.98 -21.30 4.01
N ARG A 31 10.69 -22.17 3.29
CA ARG A 31 10.26 -22.65 1.97
C ARG A 31 8.94 -23.41 2.03
N GLU A 32 8.77 -24.28 3.03
CA GLU A 32 7.51 -24.97 3.29
C GLU A 32 6.38 -24.00 3.62
N LEU A 33 6.63 -23.01 4.47
CA LEU A 33 5.66 -21.98 4.82
C LEU A 33 5.23 -21.16 3.61
N LEU A 34 6.18 -20.71 2.79
CA LEU A 34 5.89 -19.94 1.58
C LEU A 34 5.09 -20.75 0.57
N THR A 35 5.41 -22.05 0.41
CA THR A 35 4.65 -22.98 -0.44
C THR A 35 3.22 -23.16 0.10
N LYS A 36 3.03 -23.29 1.40
CA LYS A 36 1.71 -23.36 2.02
C LYS A 36 0.85 -22.13 1.72
N TYR A 37 1.48 -20.96 1.62
CA TYR A 37 0.82 -19.72 1.22
C TYR A 37 0.76 -19.50 -0.29
N GLU A 38 0.98 -20.55 -1.08
CA GLU A 38 0.91 -20.56 -2.55
C GLU A 38 1.95 -19.64 -3.24
N PHE A 39 3.08 -19.40 -2.61
CA PHE A 39 4.26 -18.84 -3.26
C PHE A 39 5.17 -19.98 -3.74
N PRO A 40 5.99 -19.78 -4.78
CA PRO A 40 6.93 -20.79 -5.25
C PRO A 40 8.13 -20.93 -4.30
N GLY A 41 7.91 -21.57 -3.13
CA GLY A 41 8.87 -21.62 -2.02
C GLY A 41 10.27 -22.07 -2.41
N ASP A 42 10.38 -23.04 -3.34
CA ASP A 42 11.66 -23.56 -3.81
C ASP A 42 12.43 -22.59 -4.71
N GLU A 43 11.72 -21.68 -5.41
CA GLU A 43 12.31 -20.74 -6.36
C GLU A 43 12.61 -19.37 -5.74
N ILE A 44 12.07 -19.10 -4.55
CA ILE A 44 12.23 -17.80 -3.88
C ILE A 44 13.69 -17.60 -3.47
N PRO A 45 14.32 -16.47 -3.86
CA PRO A 45 15.65 -16.13 -3.39
C PRO A 45 15.65 -15.93 -1.87
N ILE A 46 16.52 -16.67 -1.17
CA ILE A 46 16.77 -16.52 0.26
C ILE A 46 18.24 -16.18 0.43
N ILE A 47 18.51 -14.96 0.87
CA ILE A 47 19.84 -14.43 1.08
C ILE A 47 20.15 -14.48 2.58
N ARG A 48 21.31 -15.01 2.94
CA ARG A 48 21.80 -15.09 4.32
C ARG A 48 22.78 -13.96 4.57
N GLY A 49 22.65 -13.22 5.69
CA GLY A 49 23.55 -12.12 5.96
C GLY A 49 23.42 -11.51 7.35
N SER A 50 24.30 -10.59 7.65
CA SER A 50 24.25 -9.75 8.84
C SER A 50 24.18 -8.28 8.43
N ALA A 51 23.00 -7.69 8.57
CA ALA A 51 22.82 -6.27 8.33
C ALA A 51 23.65 -5.40 9.29
N LEU A 52 23.93 -5.91 10.50
CA LEU A 52 24.77 -5.22 11.47
C LEU A 52 26.22 -5.13 10.98
N GLN A 53 26.80 -6.26 10.54
CA GLN A 53 28.18 -6.27 10.02
C GLN A 53 28.34 -5.39 8.77
N ALA A 54 27.32 -5.39 7.88
CA ALA A 54 27.32 -4.49 6.73
C ALA A 54 27.23 -3.00 7.14
N LEU A 55 26.42 -2.68 8.15
CA LEU A 55 26.31 -1.31 8.68
C LEU A 55 27.63 -0.86 9.32
N GLU A 56 28.28 -1.72 10.11
CA GLU A 56 29.59 -1.44 10.73
C GLU A 56 30.68 -1.25 9.68
N ALA A 57 30.67 -2.07 8.62
CA ALA A 57 31.56 -1.89 7.48
C ALA A 57 31.34 -0.53 6.81
N GLY A 58 30.08 -0.11 6.63
CA GLY A 58 29.75 1.21 6.05
C GLY A 58 30.19 2.40 6.90
N ALA A 59 30.37 2.20 8.20
CA ALA A 59 30.90 3.21 9.13
C ALA A 59 32.43 3.19 9.24
N ASP A 60 33.10 2.15 8.76
CA ASP A 60 34.56 1.99 8.79
C ASP A 60 35.20 2.80 7.64
N PRO A 61 36.02 3.84 7.94
CA PRO A 61 36.67 4.65 6.90
C PRO A 61 37.67 3.86 6.04
N ASN A 62 38.10 2.68 6.48
CA ASN A 62 39.04 1.83 5.76
C ASN A 62 38.34 0.74 4.93
N ALA A 63 37.04 0.51 5.13
CA ALA A 63 36.31 -0.45 4.35
C ALA A 63 36.17 0.00 2.89
N LYS A 64 36.43 -0.92 1.97
CA LYS A 64 36.25 -0.71 0.54
C LYS A 64 34.93 -1.32 0.09
N ILE A 65 34.49 -0.97 -1.10
CA ILE A 65 33.24 -1.48 -1.68
C ILE A 65 33.25 -3.02 -1.86
N ASP A 66 34.42 -3.62 -1.96
CA ASP A 66 34.64 -5.07 -2.08
C ASP A 66 34.81 -5.77 -0.72
N ASP A 67 34.55 -5.09 0.40
CA ASP A 67 34.58 -5.71 1.72
C ASP A 67 33.54 -6.84 1.81
N PRO A 68 33.93 -8.07 2.20
CA PRO A 68 33.03 -9.23 2.23
C PRO A 68 31.76 -9.03 3.07
N ARG A 69 31.78 -8.12 4.04
CA ARG A 69 30.62 -7.79 4.87
C ARG A 69 29.46 -7.17 4.06
N PHE A 70 29.75 -6.61 2.87
CA PHE A 70 28.71 -6.07 1.98
C PHE A 70 28.10 -7.12 1.04
N ASN A 71 28.72 -8.29 0.85
CA ASN A 71 28.29 -9.27 -0.15
C ASN A 71 26.81 -9.62 -0.02
N CYS A 72 26.32 -9.88 1.20
CA CYS A 72 24.93 -10.20 1.43
C CYS A 72 23.95 -9.07 1.05
N ILE A 73 24.40 -7.81 1.09
CA ILE A 73 23.60 -6.66 0.66
C ILE A 73 23.58 -6.55 -0.86
N PHE A 74 24.71 -6.78 -1.52
CA PHE A 74 24.74 -6.82 -2.99
C PHE A 74 23.92 -7.99 -3.53
N GLU A 75 24.06 -9.19 -2.97
CA GLU A 75 23.23 -10.36 -3.32
C GLU A 75 21.73 -10.09 -3.13
N LEU A 76 21.35 -9.40 -2.04
CA LEU A 76 19.96 -8.99 -1.81
C LEU A 76 19.47 -8.02 -2.90
N MET A 77 20.28 -7.04 -3.26
CA MET A 77 19.92 -6.07 -4.31
C MET A 77 19.80 -6.74 -5.67
N ASP A 78 20.74 -7.62 -6.02
CA ASP A 78 20.71 -8.39 -7.26
C ASP A 78 19.47 -9.31 -7.32
N ALA A 79 19.12 -9.95 -6.19
CA ALA A 79 17.91 -10.77 -6.08
C ALA A 79 16.63 -9.93 -6.25
N ILE A 80 16.57 -8.74 -5.67
CA ILE A 80 15.45 -7.81 -5.86
C ILE A 80 15.34 -7.40 -7.32
N ASP A 81 16.43 -6.97 -7.95
CA ASP A 81 16.44 -6.48 -9.32
C ASP A 81 16.10 -7.58 -10.35
N SER A 82 16.53 -8.82 -10.09
CA SER A 82 16.30 -9.94 -11.00
C SER A 82 14.97 -10.65 -10.79
N TYR A 83 14.49 -10.78 -9.53
CA TYR A 83 13.33 -11.60 -9.19
C TYR A 83 12.03 -10.80 -9.05
N ILE A 84 12.09 -9.55 -8.59
CA ILE A 84 10.91 -8.70 -8.47
C ILE A 84 10.62 -8.00 -9.81
N PRO A 85 9.48 -8.27 -10.47
CA PRO A 85 9.18 -7.63 -11.74
C PRO A 85 8.95 -6.14 -11.56
N THR A 86 9.40 -5.34 -12.51
CA THR A 86 9.07 -3.91 -12.55
C THR A 86 7.56 -3.74 -12.63
N PRO A 87 6.92 -3.00 -11.70
CA PRO A 87 5.47 -2.84 -11.70
C PRO A 87 5.00 -2.07 -12.93
N ILE A 88 3.87 -2.52 -13.49
CA ILE A 88 3.18 -1.79 -14.56
C ILE A 88 2.55 -0.55 -13.93
N ARG A 89 2.88 0.61 -14.45
CA ARG A 89 2.36 1.90 -13.98
C ARG A 89 1.20 2.34 -14.86
N ASP A 90 0.03 2.53 -14.27
CA ASP A 90 -1.20 2.98 -14.94
C ASP A 90 -1.16 4.49 -15.27
N THR A 91 -0.25 4.91 -16.13
CA THR A 91 -0.05 6.33 -16.47
C THR A 91 -1.10 6.89 -17.43
N ASP A 92 -1.77 6.05 -18.22
CA ASP A 92 -2.75 6.48 -19.24
C ASP A 92 -4.13 6.78 -18.66
N LYS A 93 -4.37 6.42 -17.39
CA LYS A 93 -5.62 6.70 -16.69
C LYS A 93 -5.65 8.13 -16.15
N PRO A 94 -6.84 8.70 -15.89
CA PRO A 94 -6.94 10.00 -15.21
C PRO A 94 -6.22 9.98 -13.87
N PHE A 95 -5.47 11.06 -13.57
CA PHE A 95 -4.72 11.19 -12.32
C PHE A 95 -5.59 10.98 -11.09
N LEU A 96 -5.04 10.23 -10.12
CA LEU A 96 -5.62 10.02 -8.79
C LEU A 96 -4.52 9.73 -7.77
N MET A 97 -4.57 10.45 -6.65
CA MET A 97 -3.69 10.26 -5.51
C MET A 97 -4.51 10.30 -4.21
N PRO A 98 -4.59 9.18 -3.45
CA PRO A 98 -5.13 9.19 -2.10
C PRO A 98 -4.24 10.02 -1.16
N VAL A 99 -4.86 10.82 -0.29
CA VAL A 99 -4.14 11.63 0.71
C VAL A 99 -3.77 10.76 1.90
N GLU A 100 -2.47 10.68 2.21
CA GLU A 100 -1.92 9.94 3.35
C GLU A 100 -1.63 10.88 4.53
N ASP A 101 -1.06 12.06 4.24
CA ASP A 101 -0.76 13.05 5.27
C ASP A 101 -0.87 14.48 4.71
N VAL A 102 -1.01 15.47 5.60
CA VAL A 102 -1.23 16.86 5.24
C VAL A 102 -0.33 17.78 6.06
N PHE A 103 0.46 18.58 5.35
CA PHE A 103 1.37 19.56 5.93
C PHE A 103 1.00 20.98 5.49
N SER A 104 1.27 21.94 6.35
CA SER A 104 1.17 23.35 6.00
C SER A 104 2.57 23.96 5.92
N ILE A 105 2.88 24.63 4.81
CA ILE A 105 4.12 25.36 4.63
C ILE A 105 3.80 26.85 4.75
N THR A 106 4.33 27.50 5.79
CA THR A 106 4.11 28.93 6.05
C THR A 106 4.46 29.77 4.81
N GLY A 107 3.50 30.58 4.33
CA GLY A 107 3.67 31.44 3.18
C GLY A 107 3.63 30.74 1.80
N ARG A 108 3.48 29.41 1.75
CA ARG A 108 3.41 28.64 0.49
C ARG A 108 2.07 27.95 0.25
N GLY A 109 1.42 27.43 1.30
CA GLY A 109 0.14 26.74 1.20
C GLY A 109 0.13 25.37 1.88
N THR A 110 -0.85 24.58 1.53
CA THR A 110 -1.05 23.22 2.06
C THR A 110 -0.46 22.19 1.10
N VAL A 111 0.25 21.20 1.65
CA VAL A 111 0.80 20.07 0.93
C VAL A 111 0.05 18.81 1.34
N GLY A 112 -0.54 18.13 0.37
CA GLY A 112 -1.05 16.78 0.53
C GLY A 112 -0.01 15.77 0.04
N THR A 113 0.32 14.77 0.85
CA THR A 113 1.24 13.69 0.46
C THR A 113 0.48 12.40 0.22
N GLY A 114 1.01 11.57 -0.66
CA GLY A 114 0.47 10.27 -0.96
C GLY A 114 1.18 9.59 -2.13
N ARG A 115 0.81 8.34 -2.37
CA ARG A 115 1.26 7.63 -3.56
C ARG A 115 0.29 7.89 -4.70
N VAL A 116 0.81 8.31 -5.85
CA VAL A 116 0.00 8.39 -7.08
C VAL A 116 -0.48 6.99 -7.44
N GLU A 117 -1.79 6.77 -7.36
CA GLU A 117 -2.41 5.47 -7.65
C GLU A 117 -2.43 5.20 -9.15
N ARG A 118 -2.75 6.23 -9.94
CA ARG A 118 -2.84 6.17 -11.40
C ARG A 118 -2.68 7.54 -12.04
N GLY A 119 -2.38 7.55 -13.34
CA GLY A 119 -2.23 8.75 -14.13
C GLY A 119 -0.92 9.48 -13.90
N VAL A 120 -0.88 10.70 -14.41
CA VAL A 120 0.24 11.64 -14.29
C VAL A 120 -0.32 13.00 -13.87
N ILE A 121 0.39 13.72 -13.04
CA ILE A 121 0.12 15.10 -12.62
C ILE A 121 1.29 15.99 -12.97
N HIS A 122 1.01 17.17 -13.50
CA HIS A 122 2.04 18.17 -13.82
C HIS A 122 1.90 19.40 -12.93
N VAL A 123 2.99 20.13 -12.76
CA VAL A 123 2.97 21.43 -12.08
C VAL A 123 2.09 22.40 -12.87
N ASN A 124 1.28 23.18 -12.14
CA ASN A 124 0.24 24.09 -12.63
C ASN A 124 -1.01 23.43 -13.24
N GLU A 125 -1.18 22.13 -13.07
CA GLU A 125 -2.39 21.43 -13.50
C GLU A 125 -3.54 21.63 -12.48
N GLU A 126 -4.78 21.75 -12.99
CA GLU A 126 -5.99 21.80 -12.17
C GLU A 126 -6.29 20.40 -11.61
N VAL A 127 -6.54 20.34 -10.31
CA VAL A 127 -6.93 19.12 -9.61
C VAL A 127 -8.19 19.37 -8.77
N GLU A 128 -8.85 18.31 -8.37
CA GLU A 128 -10.03 18.33 -7.52
C GLU A 128 -9.78 17.48 -6.26
N ILE A 129 -10.05 18.08 -5.10
CA ILE A 129 -10.04 17.39 -3.81
C ILE A 129 -11.44 16.84 -3.59
N VAL A 130 -11.56 15.54 -3.34
CA VAL A 130 -12.84 14.85 -3.16
C VAL A 130 -12.81 13.95 -1.93
N GLY A 131 -13.81 14.05 -1.09
CA GLY A 131 -13.99 13.19 0.09
C GLY A 131 -14.71 13.90 1.22
N PHE A 132 -15.34 13.14 2.12
CA PHE A 132 -16.05 13.62 3.33
C PHE A 132 -17.05 14.77 3.09
N GLY A 133 -17.71 14.75 1.93
CA GLY A 133 -18.66 15.80 1.55
C GLY A 133 -18.03 17.05 0.94
N LEU A 134 -16.70 17.11 0.85
CA LEU A 134 -16.00 18.18 0.14
C LEU A 134 -15.75 17.78 -1.32
N GLN A 135 -15.97 18.75 -2.22
CA GLN A 135 -15.53 18.68 -3.62
C GLN A 135 -15.04 20.08 -4.00
N LYS A 136 -13.74 20.25 -4.12
CA LYS A 136 -13.11 21.56 -4.34
C LYS A 136 -12.00 21.49 -5.37
N LYS A 137 -12.06 22.35 -6.37
CA LYS A 137 -11.01 22.50 -7.39
C LYS A 137 -9.90 23.41 -6.89
N THR A 138 -8.68 23.08 -7.27
CA THR A 138 -7.49 23.86 -6.98
C THR A 138 -6.42 23.61 -8.05
N ILE A 139 -5.27 24.26 -7.90
CA ILE A 139 -4.12 24.08 -8.79
C ILE A 139 -2.95 23.48 -8.00
N CYS A 140 -2.35 22.42 -8.54
CA CYS A 140 -1.09 21.87 -8.05
C CYS A 140 0.06 22.81 -8.47
N THR A 141 0.61 23.57 -7.53
CA THR A 141 1.66 24.57 -7.82
C THR A 141 3.07 24.04 -7.64
N GLY A 142 3.23 22.84 -7.12
CA GLY A 142 4.53 22.19 -6.97
C GLY A 142 4.39 20.73 -6.64
N ILE A 143 5.36 19.95 -7.06
CA ILE A 143 5.47 18.50 -6.82
C ILE A 143 6.84 18.25 -6.24
N GLU A 144 6.89 17.52 -5.11
CA GLU A 144 8.15 17.21 -4.43
C GLU A 144 8.22 15.72 -4.10
N MET A 145 9.38 15.11 -4.33
CA MET A 145 9.71 13.75 -3.93
C MET A 145 11.13 13.70 -3.37
N PHE A 146 11.31 13.16 -2.17
CA PHE A 146 12.62 13.07 -1.49
C PHE A 146 13.39 14.40 -1.45
N ARG A 147 12.68 15.51 -1.14
CA ARG A 147 13.24 16.88 -1.12
C ARG A 147 13.74 17.40 -2.48
N LYS A 148 13.32 16.78 -3.57
CA LYS A 148 13.57 17.25 -4.95
C LYS A 148 12.28 17.72 -5.57
N LEU A 149 12.30 18.90 -6.17
CA LEU A 149 11.19 19.41 -6.97
C LEU A 149 11.15 18.66 -8.31
N LEU A 150 9.95 18.29 -8.71
CA LEU A 150 9.66 17.59 -9.94
C LEU A 150 8.71 18.42 -10.81
N ASP A 151 8.80 18.27 -12.12
CA ASP A 151 7.85 18.85 -13.07
C ASP A 151 6.56 18.03 -13.17
N GLU A 152 6.64 16.74 -12.89
CA GLU A 152 5.53 15.80 -12.91
C GLU A 152 5.65 14.72 -11.83
N GLY A 153 4.50 14.12 -11.44
CA GLY A 153 4.41 12.91 -10.63
C GLY A 153 3.61 11.84 -11.38
N ARG A 154 4.10 10.60 -11.38
CA ARG A 154 3.52 9.48 -12.14
C ARG A 154 2.98 8.39 -11.22
N ALA A 155 2.07 7.58 -11.74
CA ALA A 155 1.58 6.38 -11.05
C ALA A 155 2.72 5.58 -10.40
N GLY A 156 2.60 5.30 -9.10
CA GLY A 156 3.61 4.63 -8.28
C GLY A 156 4.56 5.55 -7.52
N ASP A 157 4.63 6.84 -7.84
CA ASP A 157 5.49 7.78 -7.14
C ASP A 157 4.84 8.23 -5.80
N ASN A 158 5.64 8.32 -4.74
CA ASN A 158 5.24 8.95 -3.48
C ASN A 158 5.62 10.44 -3.54
N VAL A 159 4.62 11.30 -3.60
CA VAL A 159 4.84 12.73 -3.81
C VAL A 159 4.10 13.60 -2.80
N GLY A 160 4.63 14.80 -2.56
CA GLY A 160 3.91 15.91 -1.94
C GLY A 160 3.43 16.88 -3.01
N LEU A 161 2.13 17.17 -3.02
CA LEU A 161 1.51 18.14 -3.92
C LEU A 161 1.21 19.44 -3.18
N LEU A 162 1.84 20.54 -3.60
CA LEU A 162 1.55 21.87 -3.08
C LEU A 162 0.28 22.43 -3.76
N LEU A 163 -0.75 22.69 -2.97
CA LEU A 163 -2.08 23.09 -3.44
C LEU A 163 -2.34 24.58 -3.16
N ARG A 164 -2.82 25.29 -4.19
CA ARG A 164 -3.09 26.74 -4.10
C ARG A 164 -4.38 27.00 -3.34
N GLY A 165 -4.35 27.89 -2.34
CA GLY A 165 -5.56 28.40 -1.68
C GLY A 165 -6.40 27.35 -0.96
N ILE A 166 -5.74 26.30 -0.48
CA ILE A 166 -6.34 25.25 0.35
C ILE A 166 -5.82 25.42 1.78
N ASP A 167 -6.72 25.54 2.72
CA ASP A 167 -6.38 25.51 4.14
C ASP A 167 -6.14 24.06 4.60
N LYS A 168 -5.23 23.90 5.59
CA LYS A 168 -4.93 22.58 6.15
C LYS A 168 -6.18 21.83 6.63
N LYS A 169 -7.21 22.55 7.08
CA LYS A 169 -8.48 21.99 7.57
C LYS A 169 -9.41 21.48 6.45
N GLU A 170 -9.13 21.85 5.21
CA GLU A 170 -9.91 21.46 4.03
C GLU A 170 -9.35 20.22 3.33
N LEU A 171 -8.20 19.73 3.79
CA LEU A 171 -7.56 18.51 3.26
C LEU A 171 -7.28 17.57 4.42
N GLU A 172 -7.76 16.34 4.31
CA GLU A 172 -7.61 15.33 5.36
C GLU A 172 -7.17 13.99 4.76
N ARG A 173 -6.50 13.17 5.57
CA ARG A 173 -6.23 11.77 5.23
C ARG A 173 -7.54 11.05 4.90
N GLY A 174 -7.54 10.28 3.82
CA GLY A 174 -8.72 9.57 3.35
C GLY A 174 -9.47 10.26 2.22
N MET A 175 -9.22 11.55 1.99
CA MET A 175 -9.64 12.22 0.76
C MET A 175 -8.75 11.79 -0.41
N VAL A 176 -9.18 12.12 -1.63
CA VAL A 176 -8.37 11.94 -2.85
C VAL A 176 -8.15 13.27 -3.55
N ILE A 177 -7.01 13.40 -4.19
CA ILE A 177 -6.71 14.46 -5.15
C ILE A 177 -6.74 13.80 -6.53
N ALA A 178 -7.59 14.29 -7.42
CA ALA A 178 -7.84 13.66 -8.70
C ALA A 178 -7.96 14.67 -9.84
N LYS A 179 -7.94 14.18 -11.07
CA LYS A 179 -8.31 15.00 -12.23
C LYS A 179 -9.78 15.43 -12.08
N PRO A 180 -10.12 16.71 -12.30
CA PRO A 180 -11.47 17.21 -12.09
C PRO A 180 -12.54 16.41 -12.80
N GLY A 181 -13.63 16.10 -12.10
CA GLY A 181 -14.79 15.40 -12.64
C GLY A 181 -14.61 13.90 -12.91
N THR A 182 -13.50 13.29 -12.47
CA THR A 182 -13.22 11.86 -12.72
C THR A 182 -13.57 10.95 -11.56
N ILE A 183 -13.86 11.51 -10.39
CA ILE A 183 -14.19 10.76 -9.17
C ILE A 183 -15.51 11.27 -8.59
N THR A 184 -16.37 10.33 -8.24
CA THR A 184 -17.64 10.59 -7.54
C THR A 184 -17.64 9.79 -6.23
N PRO A 185 -17.87 10.42 -5.07
CA PRO A 185 -18.01 9.71 -3.81
C PRO A 185 -19.29 8.89 -3.77
N HIS A 186 -19.21 7.69 -3.22
CA HIS A 186 -20.36 6.81 -3.03
C HIS A 186 -20.46 6.34 -1.59
N HIS A 187 -21.67 6.17 -1.08
CA HIS A 187 -21.94 5.62 0.25
C HIS A 187 -22.70 4.29 0.19
N LYS A 188 -23.18 3.89 -1.00
CA LYS A 188 -23.90 2.65 -1.19
C LYS A 188 -23.44 1.95 -2.46
N PHE A 189 -23.13 0.66 -2.34
CA PHE A 189 -22.67 -0.16 -3.46
C PHE A 189 -22.97 -1.64 -3.23
N ASN A 190 -22.94 -2.41 -4.32
CA ASN A 190 -22.99 -3.86 -4.26
C ASN A 190 -21.59 -4.43 -4.28
N ALA A 191 -21.36 -5.49 -3.49
CA ALA A 191 -20.07 -6.16 -3.41
C ALA A 191 -20.22 -7.67 -3.50
N LYS A 192 -19.16 -8.29 -4.03
CA LYS A 192 -18.86 -9.70 -3.83
C LYS A 192 -17.84 -9.79 -2.70
N VAL A 193 -18.13 -10.59 -1.68
CA VAL A 193 -17.32 -10.69 -0.47
C VAL A 193 -16.94 -12.14 -0.22
N TYR A 194 -15.66 -12.40 0.00
CA TYR A 194 -15.15 -13.63 0.57
C TYR A 194 -14.88 -13.42 2.07
N VAL A 195 -15.44 -14.26 2.89
CA VAL A 195 -15.27 -14.20 4.34
C VAL A 195 -14.16 -15.16 4.76
N LEU A 196 -13.04 -14.62 5.21
CA LEU A 196 -11.91 -15.45 5.64
C LEU A 196 -12.34 -16.50 6.65
N SER A 197 -11.91 -17.73 6.44
CA SER A 197 -12.10 -18.85 7.37
C SER A 197 -11.26 -18.66 8.64
N LYS A 198 -11.56 -19.46 9.67
CA LYS A 198 -10.77 -19.48 10.92
C LYS A 198 -9.30 -19.82 10.66
N GLU A 199 -9.04 -20.75 9.77
CA GLU A 199 -7.69 -21.23 9.42
C GLU A 199 -6.86 -20.15 8.69
N GLU A 200 -7.53 -19.26 7.97
CA GLU A 200 -6.95 -18.09 7.31
C GLU A 200 -6.79 -16.88 8.25
N GLY A 201 -7.03 -17.04 9.54
CA GLY A 201 -6.99 -15.95 10.53
C GLY A 201 -8.24 -15.07 10.53
N GLY A 202 -9.33 -15.55 9.93
CA GLY A 202 -10.61 -14.87 9.88
C GLY A 202 -11.46 -15.04 11.15
N ARG A 203 -12.71 -14.63 11.05
CA ARG A 203 -13.67 -14.73 12.16
C ARG A 203 -14.06 -16.19 12.46
N HIS A 204 -14.58 -16.42 13.66
CA HIS A 204 -14.99 -17.75 14.14
C HIS A 204 -16.52 -17.91 14.20
N THR A 205 -17.26 -16.83 14.02
CA THR A 205 -18.71 -16.81 14.17
C THR A 205 -19.38 -16.27 12.92
N PRO A 206 -20.59 -16.73 12.58
CA PRO A 206 -21.35 -16.15 11.47
C PRO A 206 -21.72 -14.69 11.74
N PHE A 207 -22.15 -13.99 10.70
CA PHE A 207 -22.82 -12.70 10.83
C PHE A 207 -24.14 -12.67 10.06
N PHE A 208 -24.98 -11.74 10.47
CA PHE A 208 -26.34 -11.56 9.95
C PHE A 208 -26.45 -10.20 9.27
N SER A 209 -27.58 -10.00 8.57
CA SER A 209 -27.92 -8.70 8.00
C SER A 209 -27.90 -7.60 9.07
N GLY A 210 -27.38 -6.43 8.73
CA GLY A 210 -27.18 -5.34 9.68
C GLY A 210 -25.82 -5.38 10.42
N TYR A 211 -24.92 -6.32 10.10
CA TYR A 211 -23.57 -6.33 10.64
C TYR A 211 -22.82 -5.05 10.26
N ARG A 212 -22.06 -4.49 11.21
CA ARG A 212 -21.40 -3.19 11.08
C ARG A 212 -19.88 -3.29 11.27
N PRO A 213 -19.12 -3.72 10.25
CA PRO A 213 -17.66 -3.71 10.30
C PRO A 213 -17.09 -2.36 9.89
N GLN A 214 -15.78 -2.22 10.08
CA GLN A 214 -14.98 -1.19 9.44
C GLN A 214 -14.62 -1.63 8.02
N PHE A 215 -14.76 -0.71 7.08
CA PHE A 215 -14.35 -0.86 5.69
C PHE A 215 -13.13 0.03 5.44
N TYR A 216 -12.13 -0.53 4.79
CA TYR A 216 -10.91 0.18 4.45
C TYR A 216 -10.88 0.48 2.95
N PHE A 217 -10.86 1.76 2.61
CA PHE A 217 -10.74 2.25 1.24
C PHE A 217 -9.52 3.14 1.12
N ARG A 218 -8.53 2.75 0.31
CA ARG A 218 -7.29 3.52 0.14
C ARG A 218 -6.67 3.90 1.49
N THR A 219 -6.78 5.16 1.90
CA THR A 219 -6.17 5.72 3.12
C THR A 219 -7.18 6.00 4.24
N THR A 220 -8.45 5.66 4.05
CA THR A 220 -9.50 5.86 5.05
C THR A 220 -10.15 4.55 5.51
N ASP A 221 -10.69 4.57 6.70
CA ASP A 221 -11.58 3.56 7.23
C ASP A 221 -12.96 4.18 7.53
N VAL A 222 -14.02 3.46 7.21
CA VAL A 222 -15.39 3.92 7.37
C VAL A 222 -16.26 2.77 7.88
N THR A 223 -17.07 3.02 8.89
CA THR A 223 -18.09 2.06 9.33
C THR A 223 -19.18 1.95 8.27
N GLY A 224 -19.60 0.74 7.95
CA GLY A 224 -20.71 0.50 7.06
C GLY A 224 -21.63 -0.60 7.56
N ILE A 225 -22.79 -0.71 6.97
CA ILE A 225 -23.78 -1.72 7.26
C ILE A 225 -23.81 -2.71 6.09
N LEU A 226 -23.70 -3.99 6.40
CA LEU A 226 -23.87 -5.09 5.46
C LEU A 226 -25.32 -5.55 5.46
N ASN A 227 -25.98 -5.48 4.31
CA ASN A 227 -27.31 -6.04 4.11
C ASN A 227 -27.19 -7.25 3.19
N LEU A 228 -27.59 -8.41 3.72
CA LEU A 228 -27.53 -9.68 2.99
C LEU A 228 -28.58 -9.71 1.86
N PRO A 229 -28.28 -10.39 0.74
CA PRO A 229 -29.25 -10.55 -0.34
C PRO A 229 -30.44 -11.40 0.11
N ALA A 230 -31.55 -11.27 -0.60
CA ALA A 230 -32.77 -12.04 -0.31
C ALA A 230 -32.50 -13.56 -0.33
N GLY A 231 -32.99 -14.27 0.70
CA GLY A 231 -32.78 -15.71 0.86
C GLY A 231 -31.52 -16.13 1.58
N VAL A 232 -30.63 -15.18 1.93
CA VAL A 232 -29.45 -15.43 2.77
C VAL A 232 -29.71 -14.93 4.18
N GLU A 233 -29.84 -15.83 5.14
CA GLU A 233 -30.11 -15.48 6.54
C GLU A 233 -28.84 -15.13 7.32
N MET A 234 -27.75 -15.84 7.03
CA MET A 234 -26.45 -15.64 7.67
C MET A 234 -25.30 -15.98 6.73
N VAL A 235 -24.11 -15.52 7.04
CA VAL A 235 -22.87 -15.81 6.33
C VAL A 235 -21.86 -16.42 7.29
N MET A 236 -21.28 -17.55 6.89
CA MET A 236 -20.30 -18.31 7.65
C MET A 236 -18.86 -17.91 7.28
N PRO A 237 -17.88 -18.12 8.18
CA PRO A 237 -16.48 -18.10 7.81
C PRO A 237 -16.18 -19.08 6.66
N GLY A 238 -15.48 -18.62 5.62
CA GLY A 238 -15.20 -19.39 4.40
C GLY A 238 -16.19 -19.19 3.25
N ASP A 239 -17.31 -18.50 3.49
CA ASP A 239 -18.33 -18.27 2.46
C ASP A 239 -17.92 -17.20 1.45
N ASN A 240 -18.37 -17.42 0.20
CA ASN A 240 -18.44 -16.41 -0.84
C ASN A 240 -19.88 -15.90 -0.97
N VAL A 241 -20.06 -14.61 -0.87
CA VAL A 241 -21.39 -13.98 -0.99
C VAL A 241 -21.39 -12.93 -2.09
N ASP A 242 -22.25 -13.13 -3.07
CA ASP A 242 -22.46 -12.18 -4.15
C ASP A 242 -23.61 -11.22 -3.82
N ASN A 243 -23.58 -10.02 -4.41
CA ASN A 243 -24.63 -9.02 -4.30
C ASN A 243 -24.95 -8.55 -2.86
N LEU A 244 -23.94 -8.52 -1.98
CA LEU A 244 -24.08 -7.82 -0.71
C LEU A 244 -24.30 -6.33 -0.96
N ILE A 245 -25.29 -5.75 -0.30
CA ILE A 245 -25.50 -4.31 -0.30
C ILE A 245 -24.77 -3.72 0.90
N ILE A 246 -23.82 -2.83 0.62
CA ILE A 246 -23.06 -2.13 1.64
C ILE A 246 -23.48 -0.67 1.67
N GLU A 247 -23.82 -0.17 2.85
CA GLU A 247 -24.16 1.23 3.10
C GLU A 247 -23.17 1.81 4.11
N LEU A 248 -22.33 2.74 3.65
CA LEU A 248 -21.33 3.43 4.49
C LEU A 248 -21.98 4.62 5.21
N ILE A 249 -21.51 4.92 6.42
CA ILE A 249 -21.98 6.08 7.18
C ILE A 249 -21.50 7.41 6.59
N THR A 250 -20.40 7.38 5.83
CA THR A 250 -19.82 8.54 5.15
C THR A 250 -19.45 8.15 3.71
N PRO A 251 -19.74 9.00 2.70
CA PRO A 251 -19.32 8.74 1.33
C PRO A 251 -17.80 8.67 1.21
N VAL A 252 -17.32 7.71 0.42
CA VAL A 252 -15.88 7.54 0.09
C VAL A 252 -15.65 7.72 -1.40
N ALA A 253 -14.46 8.22 -1.75
CA ALA A 253 -14.03 8.49 -3.11
C ALA A 253 -13.10 7.38 -3.64
#